data_a65a096ef6e3172cf2327e98a828f097
#
_entry.id   a65a096ef6e3172cf2327e98a828f097
#
_cell.length_a   1.000
_cell.length_b   1.000
_cell.length_c   1.000
_cell.angle_alpha   90.00
_cell.angle_beta   90.00
_cell.angle_gamma   90.00
#
_symmetry.space_group_name_H-M   'P 1'
#
loop_
_entity.id
_entity.type
_entity.pdbx_description
1 polymer ?
#
loop_
_entity_poly.entity_id
_entity_poly.type
_entity_poly.pdbx_seq_one_letter_code
_entity_poly.pdbx_strand_id
1 'polypeptide(L)'
;MKTKRLLCPQRLRTVPRQFSWIDQRLVREGHIARCGGTQALALYLLLVTVADSQGLSFYSDRTAARLLCISEAELRHARLGLLQAGLIAYQAPLYQVLSLEPILSTEQPTPRTGQALPLSAILRQMLESGGPPQP
;
A
#
# COMPACT_ATOMS: atom_id res chain seq x y z
N MET A 1 15.13 21.19 -24.30
CA MET A 1 13.94 20.78 -23.62
C MET A 1 13.20 19.72 -24.38
N LYS A 2 12.64 18.76 -23.68
CA LYS A 2 11.99 17.64 -24.35
C LYS A 2 10.53 17.92 -24.53
N THR A 3 10.01 17.59 -25.67
CA THR A 3 8.62 17.79 -25.98
C THR A 3 7.91 16.45 -25.97
N LYS A 4 6.79 16.37 -25.29
CA LYS A 4 6.02 15.15 -25.27
C LYS A 4 5.14 15.10 -26.50
N ARG A 5 5.16 13.98 -27.19
CA ARG A 5 4.27 13.74 -28.30
C ARG A 5 3.88 12.28 -28.30
N LEU A 6 2.72 12.00 -28.85
CA LEU A 6 2.29 10.61 -28.93
C LEU A 6 3.15 9.87 -29.93
N LEU A 7 3.70 8.73 -29.50
CA LEU A 7 4.49 7.91 -30.37
C LEU A 7 3.64 7.00 -31.25
N CYS A 8 2.49 6.61 -30.74
CA CYS A 8 1.59 5.76 -31.48
C CYS A 8 0.17 6.25 -31.26
N PRO A 9 -0.25 7.25 -32.05
CA PRO A 9 -1.59 7.83 -31.84
C PRO A 9 -2.72 6.83 -31.96
N GLN A 10 -2.52 5.76 -32.75
CA GLN A 10 -3.57 4.77 -32.93
C GLN A 10 -3.83 3.97 -31.67
N ARG A 11 -2.92 4.01 -30.71
CA ARG A 11 -3.04 3.23 -29.48
C ARG A 11 -3.10 4.10 -28.25
N LEU A 12 -3.69 5.27 -28.38
CA LEU A 12 -3.88 6.14 -27.25
C LEU A 12 -4.77 5.45 -26.22
N ARG A 13 -4.33 5.45 -24.97
CA ARG A 13 -5.11 4.85 -23.89
C ARG A 13 -6.36 5.66 -23.63
N THR A 14 -7.45 4.96 -23.45
CA THR A 14 -8.68 5.60 -22.97
C THR A 14 -9.14 4.84 -21.76
N VAL A 15 -9.84 5.51 -20.87
CA VAL A 15 -10.32 4.87 -19.65
C VAL A 15 -11.38 3.86 -20.00
N PRO A 16 -11.15 2.58 -19.69
CA PRO A 16 -12.14 1.55 -20.02
C PRO A 16 -13.27 1.60 -19.02
N ARG A 17 -14.31 0.80 -19.30
CA ARG A 17 -15.44 0.77 -18.42
C ARG A 17 -15.06 0.30 -17.03
N GLN A 18 -14.22 -0.73 -16.94
CA GLN A 18 -13.73 -1.21 -15.66
C GLN A 18 -12.26 -0.90 -15.56
N PHE A 19 -11.89 -0.22 -14.52
CA PHE A 19 -10.50 0.17 -14.34
C PHE A 19 -10.20 0.32 -12.87
N SER A 20 -8.92 0.32 -12.57
CA SER A 20 -8.43 0.59 -11.23
C SER A 20 -7.53 1.82 -11.30
N TRP A 21 -7.34 2.48 -10.18
CA TRP A 21 -6.51 3.67 -10.16
C TRP A 21 -5.36 3.48 -9.20
N ILE A 22 -4.29 4.20 -9.46
CA ILE A 22 -3.12 4.20 -8.59
C ILE A 22 -2.80 5.64 -8.26
N ASP A 23 -2.63 5.90 -6.97
CA ASP A 23 -2.35 7.24 -6.50
C ASP A 23 -0.93 7.62 -6.88
N GLN A 24 -0.74 8.77 -7.52
CA GLN A 24 0.58 9.20 -7.93
C GLN A 24 1.52 9.44 -6.77
N ARG A 25 1.00 9.64 -5.57
CA ARG A 25 1.86 9.78 -4.39
C ARG A 25 2.68 8.53 -4.13
N LEU A 26 2.27 7.39 -4.70
CA LEU A 26 3.05 6.18 -4.59
C LEU A 26 4.50 6.42 -5.02
N VAL A 27 4.69 7.19 -6.08
CA VAL A 27 6.02 7.55 -6.53
C VAL A 27 6.48 8.87 -5.91
N ARG A 28 5.62 9.86 -5.94
CA ARG A 28 6.03 11.22 -5.54
C ARG A 28 6.44 11.31 -4.09
N GLU A 29 5.85 10.50 -3.23
CA GLU A 29 6.17 10.54 -1.81
C GLU A 29 7.00 9.35 -1.37
N GLY A 30 7.56 8.60 -2.30
CA GLY A 30 8.53 7.58 -1.97
C GLY A 30 7.98 6.28 -1.43
N HIS A 31 6.68 6.05 -1.54
CA HIS A 31 6.11 4.80 -1.05
C HIS A 31 6.66 3.59 -1.78
N ILE A 32 6.89 3.73 -3.09
CA ILE A 32 7.43 2.65 -3.87
C ILE A 32 8.78 2.20 -3.34
N ALA A 33 9.61 3.15 -2.95
CA ALA A 33 10.94 2.81 -2.49
C ALA A 33 10.93 2.06 -1.17
N ARG A 34 9.82 2.10 -0.46
CA ARG A 34 9.72 1.47 0.84
C ARG A 34 8.98 0.16 0.83
N CYS A 35 8.50 -0.28 -0.32
CA CYS A 35 7.59 -1.41 -0.35
C CYS A 35 8.27 -2.77 -0.23
N GLY A 36 9.59 -2.81 -0.28
CA GLY A 36 10.28 -4.07 -0.05
C GLY A 36 10.77 -4.79 -1.28
N GLY A 37 10.72 -4.16 -2.44
CA GLY A 37 11.30 -4.75 -3.64
C GLY A 37 10.30 -4.95 -4.75
N THR A 38 10.78 -5.50 -5.85
CA THR A 38 9.97 -5.62 -7.06
C THR A 38 8.84 -6.63 -6.92
N GLN A 39 9.06 -7.69 -6.17
CA GLN A 39 7.99 -8.66 -5.97
C GLN A 39 6.87 -8.08 -5.12
N ALA A 40 7.22 -7.28 -4.12
CA ALA A 40 6.21 -6.59 -3.33
C ALA A 40 5.44 -5.63 -4.21
N LEU A 41 6.14 -4.91 -5.08
CA LEU A 41 5.47 -3.99 -5.98
C LEU A 41 4.54 -4.73 -6.95
N ALA A 42 4.97 -5.90 -7.44
CA ALA A 42 4.12 -6.70 -8.30
C ALA A 42 2.86 -7.15 -7.58
N LEU A 43 3.00 -7.56 -6.32
CA LEU A 43 1.82 -7.94 -5.54
C LEU A 43 0.91 -6.73 -5.34
N TYR A 44 1.48 -5.58 -5.06
CA TYR A 44 0.68 -4.37 -4.89
C TYR A 44 -0.10 -4.07 -6.16
N LEU A 45 0.54 -4.19 -7.32
CA LEU A 45 -0.14 -3.96 -8.59
C LEU A 45 -1.32 -4.92 -8.76
N LEU A 46 -1.12 -6.19 -8.45
CA LEU A 46 -2.20 -7.16 -8.54
C LEU A 46 -3.34 -6.75 -7.62
N LEU A 47 -3.04 -6.42 -6.38
CA LEU A 47 -4.08 -6.10 -5.41
C LEU A 47 -4.86 -4.85 -5.78
N VAL A 48 -4.18 -3.84 -6.29
CA VAL A 48 -4.87 -2.63 -6.75
C VAL A 48 -5.77 -2.96 -7.93
N THR A 49 -5.28 -3.83 -8.82
CA THR A 49 -6.02 -4.14 -10.04
C THR A 49 -7.32 -4.89 -9.75
N VAL A 50 -7.31 -5.80 -8.78
CA VAL A 50 -8.47 -6.63 -8.52
C VAL A 50 -9.34 -6.13 -7.38
N ALA A 51 -8.95 -5.05 -6.73
CA ALA A 51 -9.68 -4.55 -5.58
C ALA A 51 -11.05 -4.03 -5.97
N ASP A 52 -12.00 -4.16 -5.07
CA ASP A 52 -13.30 -3.55 -5.26
C ASP A 52 -13.23 -2.07 -4.86
N SER A 53 -14.36 -1.41 -4.79
CA SER A 53 -14.39 0.03 -4.52
C SER A 53 -13.83 0.40 -3.15
N GLN A 54 -13.77 -0.56 -2.24
CA GLN A 54 -13.22 -0.31 -0.91
C GLN A 54 -11.78 -0.81 -0.77
N GLY A 55 -11.20 -1.29 -1.85
CA GLY A 55 -9.83 -1.79 -1.83
C GLY A 55 -9.73 -3.25 -1.43
N LEU A 56 -10.84 -3.96 -1.38
CA LEU A 56 -10.86 -5.32 -0.84
C LEU A 56 -10.78 -6.38 -1.93
N SER A 57 -10.09 -7.46 -1.63
CA SER A 57 -10.04 -8.62 -2.51
C SER A 57 -9.70 -9.86 -1.71
N PHE A 58 -10.10 -11.02 -2.24
CA PHE A 58 -9.76 -12.31 -1.64
C PHE A 58 -8.83 -13.05 -2.58
N TYR A 59 -7.68 -13.45 -2.08
CA TYR A 59 -6.75 -14.26 -2.87
C TYR A 59 -6.01 -15.23 -1.97
N SER A 60 -5.94 -16.49 -2.42
CA SER A 60 -5.10 -17.45 -1.73
C SER A 60 -3.65 -17.20 -2.15
N ASP A 61 -2.72 -17.62 -1.31
CA ASP A 61 -1.31 -17.52 -1.64
C ASP A 61 -1.00 -18.25 -2.94
N ARG A 62 -1.59 -19.40 -3.12
CA ARG A 62 -1.34 -20.20 -4.31
C ARG A 62 -1.76 -19.47 -5.58
N THR A 63 -2.96 -18.90 -5.57
CA THR A 63 -3.47 -18.21 -6.74
C THR A 63 -2.67 -16.95 -7.03
N ALA A 64 -2.39 -16.17 -6.00
CA ALA A 64 -1.64 -14.93 -6.19
C ALA A 64 -0.23 -15.22 -6.69
N ALA A 65 0.43 -16.22 -6.12
CA ALA A 65 1.77 -16.57 -6.55
C ALA A 65 1.78 -17.03 -8.01
N ARG A 66 0.77 -17.80 -8.38
CA ARG A 66 0.69 -18.27 -9.76
C ARG A 66 0.49 -17.11 -10.71
N LEU A 67 -0.38 -16.17 -10.36
CA LEU A 67 -0.60 -15.01 -11.23
C LEU A 67 0.64 -14.16 -11.38
N LEU A 68 1.45 -14.09 -10.33
CA LEU A 68 2.65 -13.26 -10.37
C LEU A 68 3.88 -14.03 -10.82
N CYS A 69 3.74 -15.34 -11.06
CA CYS A 69 4.85 -16.19 -11.50
C CYS A 69 6.00 -16.21 -10.47
N ILE A 70 5.65 -16.30 -9.21
CA ILE A 70 6.63 -16.40 -8.14
C ILE A 70 6.22 -17.56 -7.23
N SER A 71 7.13 -17.95 -6.34
CA SER A 71 6.83 -19.00 -5.40
C SER A 71 5.93 -18.47 -4.28
N GLU A 72 5.29 -19.38 -3.56
CA GLU A 72 4.47 -18.94 -2.44
C GLU A 72 5.33 -18.32 -1.34
N ALA A 73 6.55 -18.80 -1.17
CA ALA A 73 7.46 -18.19 -0.20
C ALA A 73 7.79 -16.76 -0.58
N GLU A 74 8.05 -16.54 -1.88
CA GLU A 74 8.30 -15.19 -2.36
C GLU A 74 7.07 -14.31 -2.20
N LEU A 75 5.90 -14.88 -2.40
CA LEU A 75 4.66 -14.13 -2.21
C LEU A 75 4.51 -13.69 -0.76
N ARG A 76 4.77 -14.59 0.17
CA ARG A 76 4.64 -14.24 1.58
C ARG A 76 5.62 -13.16 1.97
N HIS A 77 6.82 -13.23 1.41
CA HIS A 77 7.82 -12.18 1.67
C HIS A 77 7.37 -10.85 1.08
N ALA A 78 6.83 -10.88 -0.14
CA ALA A 78 6.31 -9.67 -0.77
C ALA A 78 5.19 -9.06 0.06
N ARG A 79 4.30 -9.89 0.56
CA ARG A 79 3.21 -9.40 1.40
C ARG A 79 3.75 -8.74 2.66
N LEU A 80 4.73 -9.34 3.27
CA LEU A 80 5.33 -8.74 4.46
C LEU A 80 5.89 -7.36 4.17
N GLY A 81 6.56 -7.21 3.02
CA GLY A 81 7.08 -5.91 2.64
C GLY A 81 5.98 -4.85 2.53
N LEU A 82 4.87 -5.23 1.91
CA LEU A 82 3.76 -4.28 1.76
C LEU A 82 3.11 -3.96 3.10
N LEU A 83 3.01 -4.95 3.98
CA LEU A 83 2.47 -4.72 5.31
C LEU A 83 3.36 -3.77 6.10
N GLN A 84 4.66 -3.98 6.02
CA GLN A 84 5.60 -3.12 6.75
C GLN A 84 5.62 -1.72 6.19
N ALA A 85 5.37 -1.56 4.91
CA ALA A 85 5.31 -0.25 4.30
C ALA A 85 3.98 0.46 4.53
N GLY A 86 3.02 -0.23 5.13
CA GLY A 86 1.72 0.39 5.40
C GLY A 86 0.86 0.56 4.17
N LEU A 87 1.11 -0.22 3.13
CA LEU A 87 0.36 -0.08 1.88
C LEU A 87 -0.86 -0.99 1.81
N ILE A 88 -0.88 -2.06 2.58
CA ILE A 88 -1.99 -2.99 2.61
C ILE A 88 -2.27 -3.46 4.02
N ALA A 89 -3.47 -3.97 4.21
CA ALA A 89 -3.81 -4.76 5.38
C ALA A 89 -4.17 -6.16 4.89
N TYR A 90 -3.98 -7.16 5.73
CA TYR A 90 -4.20 -8.53 5.34
C TYR A 90 -4.73 -9.35 6.50
N GLN A 91 -5.78 -10.09 6.24
CA GLN A 91 -6.28 -11.07 7.18
C GLN A 91 -6.76 -12.23 6.32
N ALA A 92 -6.00 -13.27 6.26
CA ALA A 92 -6.14 -14.34 5.29
C ALA A 92 -7.58 -14.77 5.11
N PRO A 93 -8.07 -14.89 3.92
CA PRO A 93 -7.45 -14.55 2.65
C PRO A 93 -7.80 -13.16 2.15
N LEU A 94 -8.22 -12.29 3.01
CA LEU A 94 -8.71 -10.96 2.67
C LEU A 94 -7.57 -9.94 2.66
N TYR A 95 -7.47 -9.19 1.58
CA TYR A 95 -6.54 -8.08 1.47
C TYR A 95 -7.32 -6.79 1.37
N GLN A 96 -6.72 -5.73 1.86
CA GLN A 96 -7.24 -4.37 1.66
C GLN A 96 -6.10 -3.48 1.24
N VAL A 97 -6.27 -2.78 0.12
CA VAL A 97 -5.33 -1.75 -0.29
C VAL A 97 -5.68 -0.49 0.48
N LEU A 98 -4.70 0.07 1.15
CA LEU A 98 -4.93 1.20 2.06
C LEU A 98 -4.69 2.52 1.36
N SER A 99 -5.28 3.57 1.89
CA SER A 99 -4.95 4.92 1.43
C SER A 99 -3.50 5.21 1.78
N LEU A 100 -2.88 6.07 0.98
CA LEU A 100 -1.49 6.43 1.24
C LEU A 100 -1.45 7.51 2.31
N GLU A 101 -0.68 7.24 3.35
CA GLU A 101 -0.50 8.22 4.39
C GLU A 101 0.69 9.09 4.05
N PRO A 102 0.69 10.34 4.43
CA PRO A 102 1.87 11.17 4.21
C PRO A 102 3.06 10.56 4.93
N ILE A 103 4.20 10.55 4.26
CA ILE A 103 5.41 10.12 4.91
C ILE A 103 5.97 11.29 5.67
N LEU A 104 5.86 11.22 6.99
CA LEU A 104 6.41 12.26 7.79
C LEU A 104 7.83 12.04 7.97
N SER A 105 8.51 13.06 7.88
CA SER A 105 9.85 12.94 7.91
C SER A 105 10.26 12.58 9.13
N THR A 106 10.73 12.16 9.37
CA THR A 106 11.27 11.99 10.41
C THR A 106 10.87 11.71 11.48
N GLU A 107 11.04 11.98 11.91
CA GLU A 107 10.86 11.88 12.95
C GLU A 107 9.98 11.45 13.50
N GLN A 108 9.63 10.96 13.41
CA GLN A 108 8.72 10.60 13.84
C GLN A 108 8.91 9.88 14.86
N PRO A 109 8.77 9.94 15.57
CA PRO A 109 8.90 9.55 16.71
C PRO A 109 8.47 8.34 17.01
N THR A 110 8.46 7.90 17.07
CA THR A 110 8.15 6.92 17.37
C THR A 110 7.46 6.61 18.16
N PRO A 111 7.14 6.28 18.54
CA PRO A 111 6.39 5.96 19.19
C PRO A 111 6.57 5.55 20.16
N ARG A 112 6.76 5.77 20.50
CA ARG A 112 6.82 5.61 21.38
C ARG A 112 6.43 4.62 21.88
N THR A 113 6.46 4.30 22.29
CA THR A 113 5.91 3.46 22.87
C THR A 113 6.05 2.33 22.26
N GLY A 114 6.71 2.25 21.61
CA GLY A 114 6.91 1.17 21.15
C GLY A 114 5.88 0.44 20.62
N GLN A 115 4.92 0.79 20.55
CA GLN A 115 4.04 0.13 19.98
C GLN A 115 3.60 0.74 18.92
N ALA A 116 3.47 0.21 17.98
CA ALA A 116 2.96 0.74 16.91
C ALA A 116 1.57 0.84 17.04
N LEU A 117 1.08 1.70 17.62
CA LEU A 117 -0.31 1.92 17.75
C LEU A 117 -0.84 2.68 16.57
N PRO A 118 -2.03 2.40 16.14
CA PRO A 118 -2.66 3.23 15.14
C PRO A 118 -2.80 4.63 15.67
N LEU A 119 -2.79 5.57 14.77
CA LEU A 119 -2.89 6.96 15.15
C LEU A 119 -4.14 7.23 15.96
N SER A 120 -5.24 6.60 15.61
CA SER A 120 -6.48 6.82 16.36
C SER A 120 -6.33 6.35 17.79
N ALA A 121 -5.62 5.28 18.03
CA ALA A 121 -5.41 4.80 19.38
C ALA A 121 -4.51 5.75 20.16
N ILE A 122 -3.51 6.29 19.51
CA ILE A 122 -2.63 7.24 20.15
C ILE A 122 -3.39 8.49 20.53
N LEU A 123 -4.20 8.99 19.64
CA LEU A 123 -4.97 10.18 19.93
C LEU A 123 -5.95 9.95 21.08
N ARG A 124 -6.60 8.81 21.07
CA ARG A 124 -7.53 8.51 22.14
C ARG A 124 -6.82 8.43 23.47
N GLN A 125 -5.64 7.82 23.46
CA GLN A 125 -4.86 7.73 24.66
C GLN A 125 -4.48 9.09 25.18
N MET A 126 -4.10 9.99 24.31
CA MET A 126 -3.76 11.33 24.72
C MET A 126 -4.96 12.07 25.29
N LEU A 127 -6.09 11.88 24.70
CA LEU A 127 -7.28 12.54 25.19
C LEU A 127 -7.70 12.01 26.54
N GLU A 128 -7.49 10.74 26.74
CA GLU A 128 -7.87 10.18 28.00
C GLU A 128 -6.92 10.50 29.10
N SER A 129 -5.70 10.59 28.78
CA SER A 129 -4.76 10.89 29.78
C SER A 129 -4.79 12.28 30.08
N GLY A 130 -5.31 12.89 29.54
CA GLY A 130 -5.41 13.91 29.81
C GLY A 130 -5.12 14.75 29.87
N GLY A 131 -5.08 14.53 29.96
CA GLY A 131 -4.89 14.88 30.08
C GLY A 131 -4.11 15.05 30.36
N PRO A 132 -3.88 15.21 30.67
CA PRO A 132 -3.11 15.21 30.90
C PRO A 132 -2.47 14.75 30.85
N PRO A 133 -2.19 14.63 30.77
CA PRO A 133 -1.56 14.09 30.72
C PRO A 133 -1.10 13.55 31.13
N GLN A 134 -1.00 13.39 31.30
CA GLN A 134 -0.63 12.93 31.73
C GLN A 134 -0.15 12.65 31.66
N PRO A 135 0.09 12.72 31.74
CA PRO A 135 0.60 12.43 31.68
C PRO A 135 0.80 12.02 31.43
#